data_e29d719e27ca7e438d572c4b0ce6fb56
#
_entry.id   e29d719e27ca7e438d572c4b0ce6fb56
#
_cell.length_a   1.000
_cell.length_b   1.000
_cell.length_c   1.000
_cell.angle_alpha   90.00
_cell.angle_beta   90.00
_cell.angle_gamma   90.00
#
_symmetry.space_group_name_H-M   'P 1'
#
loop_
_entity.id
_entity.type
_entity.pdbx_description
1 polymer ?
#
loop_
_entity_poly.entity_id
_entity_poly.type
_entity_poly.pdbx_seq_one_letter_code
_entity_poly.pdbx_strand_id
1 'polypeptide(L)'
;MLERLAGNDALKAELGTALRGGRLPHAVLLVGEPGCGAGFAARCLAADYLYPAGGPHAEAVLKKEDTECLVLQGEGASGQIPVKKVREAREAIQRSALSTDAAGRVLFIYGAQNLNGSSANAMLKIIEEPPEGVLFLLTATSAATVLPTIRSRCAAYTIAPVPAADCAARLKAERLPAKAAEELAFLYEGHIGTALKSWNDPTAKAALGMAKTLCGYAAQGDTYRALALLTKYERDKDGFAALLWTLDQLCSAVLRRPAYGQEQCGGLTPEGAAKILNADARARKSLTGNGNLRLNVAVLAGEIA
;
A
#
# COMPACT_ATOMS: atom_id res chain seq x y z
N MET A 1 -8.90 11.90 14.92
CA MET A 1 -8.89 11.18 13.65
C MET A 1 -8.12 9.85 13.72
N LEU A 2 -7.11 9.73 14.59
CA LEU A 2 -6.38 8.46 14.82
C LEU A 2 -7.29 7.28 15.16
N GLU A 3 -8.42 7.52 15.85
CA GLU A 3 -9.42 6.48 16.16
C GLU A 3 -10.07 5.84 14.92
N ARG A 4 -9.96 6.47 13.75
CA ARG A 4 -10.44 5.90 12.48
C ARG A 4 -9.50 4.84 11.90
N LEU A 5 -8.27 4.74 12.40
CA LEU A 5 -7.35 3.67 12.05
C LEU A 5 -7.87 2.37 12.65
N ALA A 6 -8.15 1.40 11.82
CA ALA A 6 -8.57 0.08 12.28
C ALA A 6 -7.41 -0.63 12.99
N GLY A 7 -7.69 -1.30 14.10
CA GLY A 7 -6.69 -1.97 14.93
C GLY A 7 -5.56 -1.03 15.38
N ASN A 8 -4.36 -1.57 15.57
CA ASN A 8 -3.16 -0.82 15.98
C ASN A 8 -3.35 0.04 17.25
N ASP A 9 -4.09 -0.50 18.25
CA ASP A 9 -4.55 0.26 19.42
C ASP A 9 -3.40 0.79 20.28
N ALA A 10 -2.32 0.02 20.44
CA ALA A 10 -1.12 0.48 21.15
C ALA A 10 -0.49 1.70 20.46
N LEU A 11 -0.38 1.66 19.13
CA LEU A 11 0.14 2.78 18.33
C LEU A 11 -0.76 4.03 18.47
N LYS A 12 -2.08 3.85 18.39
CA LYS A 12 -3.04 4.96 18.56
C LYS A 12 -2.91 5.61 19.93
N ALA A 13 -2.81 4.79 20.99
CA ALA A 13 -2.65 5.26 22.35
C ALA A 13 -1.34 6.03 22.54
N GLU A 14 -0.23 5.51 22.02
CA GLU A 14 1.08 6.15 22.12
C GLU A 14 1.12 7.48 21.36
N LEU A 15 0.75 7.50 20.07
CA LEU A 15 0.73 8.71 19.27
C LEU A 15 -0.28 9.75 19.82
N GLY A 16 -1.46 9.30 20.26
CA GLY A 16 -2.46 10.17 20.86
C GLY A 16 -2.00 10.79 22.18
N THR A 17 -1.25 10.04 22.99
CA THR A 17 -0.67 10.56 24.25
C THR A 17 0.45 11.55 23.96
N ALA A 18 1.34 11.24 23.01
CA ALA A 18 2.42 12.14 22.60
C ALA A 18 1.86 13.47 22.06
N LEU A 19 0.81 13.39 21.22
CA LEU A 19 0.15 14.55 20.64
C LEU A 19 -0.50 15.44 21.72
N ARG A 20 -1.33 14.87 22.58
CA ARG A 20 -1.99 15.63 23.66
C ARG A 20 -1.00 16.23 24.67
N GLY A 21 0.13 15.55 24.87
CA GLY A 21 1.19 16.02 25.79
C GLY A 21 2.15 17.02 25.15
N GLY A 22 1.96 17.44 23.89
CA GLY A 22 2.88 18.34 23.19
C GLY A 22 4.27 17.75 22.99
N ARG A 23 4.41 16.42 23.03
CA ARG A 23 5.69 15.69 22.93
C ARG A 23 5.81 14.85 21.67
N LEU A 24 4.94 15.12 20.67
CA LEU A 24 5.04 14.44 19.39
C LEU A 24 6.37 14.82 18.72
N PRO A 25 7.20 13.84 18.31
CA PRO A 25 8.41 14.13 17.55
C PRO A 25 8.07 14.88 16.26
N HIS A 26 8.88 15.87 15.90
CA HIS A 26 8.68 16.64 14.67
C HIS A 26 8.83 15.81 13.38
N ALA A 27 9.48 14.65 13.46
CA ALA A 27 9.61 13.71 12.34
C ALA A 27 9.19 12.29 12.76
N VAL A 28 8.13 11.79 12.14
CA VAL A 28 7.55 10.47 12.40
C VAL A 28 7.63 9.61 11.15
N LEU A 29 8.20 8.41 11.27
CA LEU A 29 8.29 7.41 10.22
C LEU A 29 7.30 6.26 10.51
N LEU A 30 6.25 6.17 9.70
CA LEU A 30 5.26 5.09 9.77
C LEU A 30 5.64 3.97 8.79
N VAL A 31 5.97 2.82 9.34
CA VAL A 31 6.44 1.65 8.59
C VAL A 31 5.33 0.62 8.54
N GLY A 32 5.03 0.11 7.36
CA GLY A 32 4.04 -0.95 7.20
C GLY A 32 3.98 -1.46 5.77
N GLU A 33 3.65 -2.72 5.61
CA GLU A 33 3.49 -3.33 4.29
C GLU A 33 2.45 -2.58 3.44
N PRO A 34 2.55 -2.68 2.10
CA PRO A 34 1.57 -2.04 1.23
C PRO A 34 0.15 -2.48 1.57
N GLY A 35 -0.72 -1.50 1.84
CA GLY A 35 -2.11 -1.78 2.21
C GLY A 35 -2.42 -1.85 3.70
N CYS A 36 -1.41 -1.91 4.61
CA CYS A 36 -1.64 -1.87 6.07
C CYS A 36 -2.22 -0.54 6.57
N GLY A 37 -2.13 0.52 5.77
CA GLY A 37 -2.71 1.81 6.15
C GLY A 37 -1.72 2.86 6.66
N ALA A 38 -0.39 2.71 6.45
CA ALA A 38 0.62 3.69 6.87
C ALA A 38 0.31 5.11 6.37
N GLY A 39 -0.05 5.25 5.09
CA GLY A 39 -0.45 6.54 4.53
C GLY A 39 -1.78 7.08 5.08
N PHE A 40 -2.70 6.20 5.49
CA PHE A 40 -3.93 6.62 6.16
C PHE A 40 -3.67 7.07 7.60
N ALA A 41 -2.85 6.32 8.34
CA ALA A 41 -2.42 6.68 9.69
C ALA A 41 -1.67 8.01 9.71
N ALA A 42 -0.79 8.26 8.71
CA ALA A 42 -0.13 9.56 8.55
C ALA A 42 -1.16 10.70 8.44
N ARG A 43 -2.18 10.54 7.60
CA ARG A 43 -3.23 11.57 7.45
C ARG A 43 -4.07 11.74 8.72
N CYS A 44 -4.41 10.66 9.43
CA CYS A 44 -5.11 10.75 10.70
C CYS A 44 -4.29 11.53 11.74
N LEU A 45 -2.99 11.24 11.84
CA LEU A 45 -2.08 11.95 12.74
C LEU A 45 -1.95 13.42 12.36
N ALA A 46 -1.79 13.71 11.05
CA ALA A 46 -1.76 15.09 10.55
C ALA A 46 -3.03 15.87 10.87
N ALA A 47 -4.19 15.26 10.68
CA ALA A 47 -5.48 15.88 10.97
C ALA A 47 -5.64 16.23 12.45
N ASP A 48 -5.23 15.31 13.35
CA ASP A 48 -5.27 15.55 14.79
C ASP A 48 -4.21 16.57 15.25
N TYR A 49 -3.07 16.65 14.54
CA TYR A 49 -2.03 17.64 14.79
C TYR A 49 -2.47 19.04 14.36
N LEU A 50 -2.94 19.19 13.12
CA LEU A 50 -3.31 20.47 12.53
C LEU A 50 -4.60 21.04 13.13
N TYR A 51 -5.58 20.18 13.38
CA TYR A 51 -6.93 20.55 13.79
C TYR A 51 -7.39 19.72 14.99
N PRO A 52 -6.86 19.97 16.19
CA PRO A 52 -7.19 19.18 17.40
C PRO A 52 -8.68 19.15 17.75
N ALA A 53 -9.41 20.20 17.39
CA ALA A 53 -10.85 20.29 17.56
C ALA A 53 -11.66 19.51 16.50
N GLY A 54 -10.98 18.95 15.48
CA GLY A 54 -11.63 18.29 14.36
C GLY A 54 -12.25 19.27 13.36
N GLY A 55 -13.35 18.87 12.73
CA GLY A 55 -14.10 19.72 11.80
C GLY A 55 -13.78 19.49 10.32
N PRO A 56 -14.29 20.36 9.42
CA PRO A 56 -14.19 20.19 7.96
C PRO A 56 -12.74 20.14 7.44
N HIS A 57 -11.84 20.94 8.02
CA HIS A 57 -10.42 20.97 7.65
C HIS A 57 -9.72 19.65 8.00
N ALA A 58 -10.02 19.06 9.18
CA ALA A 58 -9.51 17.74 9.53
C ALA A 58 -9.98 16.64 8.55
N GLU A 59 -11.22 16.73 8.06
CA GLU A 59 -11.73 15.84 7.00
C GLU A 59 -11.02 16.08 5.65
N ALA A 60 -10.71 17.35 5.32
CA ALA A 60 -9.96 17.70 4.11
C ALA A 60 -8.54 17.09 4.12
N VAL A 61 -7.86 17.04 5.27
CA VAL A 61 -6.57 16.35 5.43
C VAL A 61 -6.69 14.87 5.06
N LEU A 62 -7.74 14.19 5.54
CA LEU A 62 -7.97 12.77 5.20
C LEU A 62 -8.18 12.55 3.72
N LYS A 63 -8.84 13.50 3.03
CA LYS A 63 -9.09 13.48 1.58
C LYS A 63 -7.91 13.97 0.75
N LYS A 64 -6.84 14.48 1.37
CA LYS A 64 -5.66 15.10 0.70
C LYS A 64 -6.00 16.42 -0.02
N GLU A 65 -6.94 17.17 0.49
CA GLU A 65 -7.45 18.43 -0.08
C GLU A 65 -7.07 19.65 0.76
N ASP A 66 -6.36 19.45 1.88
CA ASP A 66 -5.97 20.52 2.80
C ASP A 66 -4.70 21.24 2.33
N THR A 67 -4.71 22.57 2.41
CA THR A 67 -3.63 23.45 1.91
C THR A 67 -2.39 23.50 2.81
N GLU A 68 -2.52 23.13 4.09
CA GLU A 68 -1.39 23.07 5.02
C GLU A 68 -0.60 21.77 4.89
N CYS A 69 -1.06 20.87 4.02
CA CYS A 69 -0.46 19.59 3.75
C CYS A 69 0.33 19.59 2.44
N LEU A 70 1.65 19.58 2.53
CA LEU A 70 2.52 19.38 1.38
C LEU A 70 2.83 17.89 1.20
N VAL A 71 2.94 17.44 -0.06
CA VAL A 71 3.16 16.02 -0.38
C VAL A 71 4.40 15.86 -1.26
N LEU A 72 5.32 15.01 -0.79
CA LEU A 72 6.43 14.46 -1.56
C LEU A 72 6.17 12.98 -1.81
N GLN A 73 6.22 12.57 -3.07
CA GLN A 73 6.11 11.18 -3.49
C GLN A 73 6.94 10.93 -4.73
N GLY A 74 7.26 9.67 -4.99
CA GLY A 74 8.03 9.27 -6.14
C GLY A 74 7.31 9.54 -7.47
N GLU A 75 8.09 9.77 -8.53
CA GLU A 75 7.61 10.07 -9.87
C GLU A 75 8.22 9.16 -10.94
N GLY A 76 7.50 9.07 -12.05
CA GLY A 76 7.91 8.31 -13.22
C GLY A 76 8.07 6.81 -12.95
N ALA A 77 8.67 6.12 -13.90
CA ALA A 77 8.87 4.66 -13.84
C ALA A 77 9.85 4.23 -12.72
N SER A 78 10.78 5.11 -12.31
CA SER A 78 11.73 4.82 -11.23
C SER A 78 11.12 4.93 -9.84
N GLY A 79 9.99 5.62 -9.70
CA GLY A 79 9.35 5.92 -8.41
C GLY A 79 10.20 6.78 -7.47
N GLN A 80 11.33 7.34 -7.93
CA GLN A 80 12.22 8.15 -7.09
C GLN A 80 11.64 9.52 -6.78
N ILE A 81 11.99 10.05 -5.60
CA ILE A 81 11.64 11.42 -5.21
C ILE A 81 12.76 12.36 -5.69
N PRO A 82 12.49 13.27 -6.67
CA PRO A 82 13.50 14.16 -7.21
C PRO A 82 13.99 15.17 -6.17
N VAL A 83 15.31 15.45 -6.16
CA VAL A 83 15.90 16.47 -5.26
C VAL A 83 15.30 17.87 -5.45
N LYS A 84 14.89 18.19 -6.68
CA LYS A 84 14.23 19.46 -7.00
C LYS A 84 12.95 19.65 -6.19
N LYS A 85 12.09 18.61 -6.14
CA LYS A 85 10.85 18.64 -5.34
C LYS A 85 11.10 18.78 -3.84
N VAL A 86 12.15 18.14 -3.33
CA VAL A 86 12.54 18.30 -1.92
C VAL A 86 12.93 19.75 -1.61
N ARG A 87 13.67 20.40 -2.52
CA ARG A 87 14.03 21.82 -2.37
C ARG A 87 12.81 22.73 -2.45
N GLU A 88 11.92 22.52 -3.42
CA GLU A 88 10.65 23.25 -3.55
C GLU A 88 9.77 23.10 -2.30
N ALA A 89 9.64 21.88 -1.78
CA ALA A 89 8.90 21.62 -0.56
C ALA A 89 9.54 22.30 0.66
N ARG A 90 10.89 22.36 0.73
CA ARG A 90 11.61 23.09 1.77
C ARG A 90 11.25 24.56 1.76
N GLU A 91 11.28 25.21 0.61
CA GLU A 91 10.92 26.61 0.47
C GLU A 91 9.44 26.87 0.81
N ALA A 92 8.57 25.95 0.37
CA ALA A 92 7.14 26.06 0.63
C ALA A 92 6.82 25.90 2.12
N ILE A 93 7.45 24.94 2.83
CA ILE A 93 7.17 24.64 4.24
C ILE A 93 7.66 25.76 5.19
N GLN A 94 8.61 26.58 4.76
CA GLN A 94 9.10 27.73 5.53
C GLN A 94 8.14 28.92 5.54
N ARG A 95 7.12 28.92 4.68
CA ARG A 95 6.09 29.97 4.68
C ARG A 95 5.14 29.76 5.85
N SER A 96 4.60 30.83 6.38
CA SER A 96 3.55 30.77 7.43
C SER A 96 2.35 29.94 6.95
N ALA A 97 1.64 29.33 7.90
CA ALA A 97 0.36 28.66 7.62
C ALA A 97 -0.62 29.64 6.95
N LEU A 98 -1.39 29.14 6.01
CA LEU A 98 -2.40 29.93 5.28
C LEU A 98 -3.70 30.03 6.07
N SER A 99 -4.00 29.01 6.86
CA SER A 99 -5.19 28.97 7.73
C SER A 99 -4.85 29.43 9.14
N THR A 100 -5.68 30.31 9.70
CA THR A 100 -5.57 30.77 11.08
C THR A 100 -5.94 29.69 12.10
N ASP A 101 -6.66 28.67 11.68
CA ASP A 101 -7.17 27.60 12.52
C ASP A 101 -6.21 26.39 12.58
N ALA A 102 -5.21 26.35 11.73
CA ALA A 102 -4.22 25.28 11.69
C ALA A 102 -3.13 25.49 12.75
N ALA A 103 -2.79 24.46 13.51
CA ALA A 103 -1.71 24.49 14.50
C ALA A 103 -0.31 24.55 13.88
N GLY A 104 -0.19 24.43 12.56
CA GLY A 104 1.08 24.44 11.85
C GLY A 104 0.94 23.91 10.43
N ARG A 105 1.99 23.25 9.94
CA ARG A 105 2.03 22.65 8.59
C ARG A 105 2.54 21.21 8.63
N VAL A 106 2.17 20.43 7.65
CA VAL A 106 2.61 19.03 7.54
C VAL A 106 3.28 18.79 6.19
N LEU A 107 4.44 18.13 6.22
CA LEU A 107 5.08 17.59 5.03
C LEU A 107 4.98 16.07 5.02
N PHE A 108 4.17 15.52 4.11
CA PHE A 108 4.13 14.09 3.85
C PHE A 108 5.23 13.66 2.89
N ILE A 109 5.93 12.59 3.24
CA ILE A 109 6.91 11.92 2.39
C ILE A 109 6.44 10.48 2.19
N TYR A 110 5.66 10.22 1.12
CA TYR A 110 5.17 8.89 0.82
C TYR A 110 6.26 8.06 0.13
N GLY A 111 6.65 6.97 0.77
CA GLY A 111 7.72 6.10 0.27
C GLY A 111 9.11 6.68 0.53
N ALA A 112 9.50 6.84 1.79
CA ALA A 112 10.81 7.36 2.18
C ALA A 112 11.98 6.52 1.63
N GLN A 113 11.76 5.24 1.32
CA GLN A 113 12.72 4.39 0.61
C GLN A 113 13.05 4.87 -0.82
N ASN A 114 12.23 5.74 -1.39
CA ASN A 114 12.42 6.30 -2.72
C ASN A 114 13.27 7.59 -2.75
N LEU A 115 13.75 8.03 -1.58
CA LEU A 115 14.74 9.10 -1.48
C LEU A 115 16.11 8.55 -1.91
N ASN A 116 16.70 9.13 -2.95
CA ASN A 116 18.09 8.86 -3.33
C ASN A 116 19.06 9.70 -2.47
N GLY A 117 20.37 9.46 -2.58
CA GLY A 117 21.36 10.15 -1.76
C GLY A 117 21.25 11.69 -1.80
N SER A 118 20.97 12.28 -2.97
CA SER A 118 20.85 13.74 -3.12
C SER A 118 19.57 14.29 -2.49
N SER A 119 18.44 13.63 -2.72
CA SER A 119 17.14 14.02 -2.13
C SER A 119 17.12 13.80 -0.62
N ALA A 120 17.73 12.71 -0.14
CA ALA A 120 17.88 12.45 1.29
C ALA A 120 18.73 13.53 1.98
N ASN A 121 19.89 13.89 1.42
CA ASN A 121 20.73 14.95 1.98
C ASN A 121 20.01 16.32 2.03
N ALA A 122 19.19 16.61 1.03
CA ALA A 122 18.36 17.82 1.07
C ALA A 122 17.28 17.74 2.16
N MET A 123 16.70 16.54 2.40
CA MET A 123 15.69 16.30 3.45
C MET A 123 16.30 16.38 4.85
N LEU A 124 17.50 15.83 5.05
CA LEU A 124 18.18 15.84 6.36
C LEU A 124 18.31 17.25 6.92
N LYS A 125 18.68 18.23 6.07
CA LYS A 125 18.83 19.62 6.50
C LYS A 125 17.54 20.24 7.06
N ILE A 126 16.37 19.76 6.58
CA ILE A 126 15.08 20.27 7.04
C ILE A 126 14.63 19.54 8.31
N ILE A 127 14.96 18.24 8.40
CA ILE A 127 14.62 17.43 9.58
C ILE A 127 15.49 17.81 10.79
N GLU A 128 16.76 18.15 10.56
CA GLU A 128 17.70 18.57 11.63
C GLU A 128 17.37 19.95 12.21
N GLU A 129 16.93 20.87 11.35
CA GLU A 129 16.55 22.23 11.73
C GLU A 129 15.10 22.50 11.28
N PRO A 130 14.12 21.88 11.94
CA PRO A 130 12.72 22.00 11.53
C PRO A 130 12.20 23.42 11.75
N PRO A 131 11.45 24.00 10.80
CA PRO A 131 10.72 25.22 11.07
C PRO A 131 9.70 25.01 12.19
N GLU A 132 9.40 26.04 12.96
CA GLU A 132 8.40 25.96 14.03
C GLU A 132 7.02 25.58 13.49
N GLY A 133 6.31 24.72 14.22
CA GLY A 133 4.98 24.25 13.83
C GLY A 133 4.97 23.33 12.61
N VAL A 134 6.09 22.72 12.22
CA VAL A 134 6.15 21.77 11.10
C VAL A 134 6.29 20.34 11.59
N LEU A 135 5.39 19.47 11.10
CA LEU A 135 5.43 18.03 11.32
C LEU A 135 5.80 17.30 10.02
N PHE A 136 6.83 16.45 10.07
CA PHE A 136 7.23 15.58 8.97
C PHE A 136 6.64 14.18 9.18
N LEU A 137 5.85 13.72 8.22
CA LEU A 137 5.24 12.40 8.24
C LEU A 137 5.76 11.57 7.07
N LEU A 138 6.66 10.66 7.39
CA LEU A 138 7.27 9.76 6.42
C LEU A 138 6.54 8.40 6.45
N THR A 139 6.40 7.78 5.29
CA THR A 139 5.93 6.39 5.21
C THR A 139 6.96 5.52 4.50
N ALA A 140 7.07 4.26 4.89
CA ALA A 140 7.92 3.29 4.22
C ALA A 140 7.29 1.88 4.30
N THR A 141 7.65 1.02 3.35
CA THR A 141 7.22 -0.38 3.35
C THR A 141 8.00 -1.23 4.35
N SER A 142 9.25 -0.86 4.61
CA SER A 142 10.13 -1.47 5.61
C SER A 142 11.12 -0.43 6.13
N ALA A 143 11.43 -0.48 7.42
CA ALA A 143 12.47 0.38 8.01
C ALA A 143 13.87 0.12 7.44
N ALA A 144 14.14 -1.12 7.00
CA ALA A 144 15.43 -1.51 6.42
C ALA A 144 15.68 -0.88 5.04
N THR A 145 14.63 -0.51 4.32
CA THR A 145 14.73 0.11 2.99
C THR A 145 14.93 1.62 3.04
N VAL A 146 14.76 2.24 4.21
CA VAL A 146 14.97 3.68 4.42
C VAL A 146 16.45 3.93 4.76
N LEU A 147 17.02 4.95 4.16
CA LEU A 147 18.41 5.34 4.43
C LEU A 147 18.64 5.53 5.94
N PRO A 148 19.71 4.96 6.50
CA PRO A 148 19.99 5.02 7.94
C PRO A 148 20.02 6.45 8.50
N THR A 149 20.52 7.39 7.69
CA THR A 149 20.60 8.82 8.03
C THR A 149 19.24 9.49 8.22
N ILE A 150 18.24 9.11 7.43
CA ILE A 150 16.84 9.57 7.61
C ILE A 150 16.22 8.86 8.82
N ARG A 151 16.38 7.53 8.88
CA ARG A 151 15.78 6.72 9.94
C ARG A 151 16.23 7.13 11.35
N SER A 152 17.50 7.47 11.52
CA SER A 152 18.05 7.87 12.83
C SER A 152 17.49 9.19 13.37
N ARG A 153 16.82 9.99 12.52
CA ARG A 153 16.23 11.29 12.88
C ARG A 153 14.71 11.27 12.99
N CYS A 154 14.12 10.10 12.78
CA CYS A 154 12.67 9.93 12.85
C CYS A 154 12.29 8.99 13.98
N ALA A 155 11.22 9.30 14.70
CA ALA A 155 10.56 8.32 15.56
C ALA A 155 9.83 7.31 14.67
N ALA A 156 10.24 6.06 14.72
CA ALA A 156 9.70 5.02 13.85
C ALA A 156 8.60 4.21 14.56
N TYR A 157 7.46 4.06 13.91
CA TYR A 157 6.32 3.29 14.37
C TYR A 157 5.90 2.29 13.30
N THR A 158 5.55 1.08 13.73
CA THR A 158 5.11 0.01 12.83
C THR A 158 3.59 -0.07 12.80
N ILE A 159 3.04 -0.16 11.58
CA ILE A 159 1.62 -0.39 11.33
C ILE A 159 1.45 -1.82 10.83
N ALA A 160 0.77 -2.61 11.63
CA ALA A 160 0.50 -4.01 11.31
C ALA A 160 -0.81 -4.18 10.52
N PRO A 161 -0.92 -5.24 9.71
CA PRO A 161 -2.22 -5.68 9.18
C PRO A 161 -3.17 -5.96 10.34
N VAL A 162 -4.47 -5.78 10.11
CA VAL A 162 -5.47 -6.03 11.15
C VAL A 162 -6.01 -7.46 11.05
N PRO A 163 -6.59 -8.02 12.13
CA PRO A 163 -7.31 -9.29 12.04
C PRO A 163 -8.36 -9.28 10.93
N ALA A 164 -8.58 -10.41 10.27
CA ALA A 164 -9.51 -10.50 9.13
C ALA A 164 -10.94 -10.03 9.50
N ALA A 165 -11.38 -10.27 10.74
CA ALA A 165 -12.68 -9.81 11.22
C ALA A 165 -12.79 -8.28 11.25
N ASP A 166 -11.75 -7.59 11.75
CA ASP A 166 -11.68 -6.13 11.83
C ASP A 166 -11.56 -5.52 10.42
N CYS A 167 -10.79 -6.16 9.55
CA CYS A 167 -10.71 -5.80 8.14
C CYS A 167 -12.08 -5.89 7.47
N ALA A 168 -12.78 -7.01 7.62
CA ALA A 168 -14.12 -7.20 7.05
C ALA A 168 -15.12 -6.17 7.61
N ALA A 169 -15.08 -5.88 8.91
CA ALA A 169 -15.92 -4.86 9.53
C ALA A 169 -15.65 -3.47 8.93
N ARG A 170 -14.37 -3.10 8.73
CA ARG A 170 -14.00 -1.85 8.11
C ARG A 170 -14.45 -1.78 6.65
N LEU A 171 -14.28 -2.85 5.86
CA LEU A 171 -14.72 -2.90 4.48
C LEU A 171 -16.26 -2.77 4.35
N LYS A 172 -17.02 -3.36 5.27
CA LYS A 172 -18.48 -3.20 5.36
C LYS A 172 -18.86 -1.73 5.65
N ALA A 173 -18.11 -1.06 6.52
CA ALA A 173 -18.29 0.37 6.79
C ALA A 173 -18.01 1.25 5.56
N GLU A 174 -17.15 0.81 4.63
CA GLU A 174 -16.90 1.42 3.33
C GLU A 174 -17.93 0.97 2.26
N ARG A 175 -19.06 0.40 2.69
CA ARG A 175 -20.21 -0.03 1.85
C ARG A 175 -19.93 -1.21 0.92
N LEU A 176 -18.95 -2.05 1.20
CA LEU A 176 -18.79 -3.32 0.49
C LEU A 176 -19.87 -4.32 0.93
N PRO A 177 -20.41 -5.15 0.01
CA PRO A 177 -21.27 -6.26 0.36
C PRO A 177 -20.58 -7.21 1.35
N ALA A 178 -21.31 -7.74 2.34
CA ALA A 178 -20.75 -8.53 3.43
C ALA A 178 -19.86 -9.69 2.94
N LYS A 179 -20.35 -10.45 1.94
CA LYS A 179 -19.61 -11.58 1.35
C LYS A 179 -18.29 -11.14 0.70
N ALA A 180 -18.32 -10.03 -0.03
CA ALA A 180 -17.11 -9.50 -0.67
C ALA A 180 -16.12 -8.97 0.37
N ALA A 181 -16.60 -8.30 1.43
CA ALA A 181 -15.76 -7.79 2.50
C ALA A 181 -15.04 -8.94 3.25
N GLU A 182 -15.73 -10.02 3.56
CA GLU A 182 -15.16 -11.20 4.22
C GLU A 182 -14.13 -11.91 3.32
N GLU A 183 -14.45 -12.06 2.04
CA GLU A 183 -13.53 -12.66 1.07
C GLU A 183 -12.25 -11.85 0.91
N LEU A 184 -12.37 -10.54 0.68
CA LEU A 184 -11.21 -9.66 0.48
C LEU A 184 -10.38 -9.52 1.76
N ALA A 185 -11.01 -9.50 2.93
CA ALA A 185 -10.30 -9.48 4.22
C ALA A 185 -9.47 -10.76 4.42
N PHE A 186 -9.99 -11.91 4.04
CA PHE A 186 -9.28 -13.17 4.07
C PHE A 186 -8.17 -13.22 3.01
N LEU A 187 -8.49 -12.87 1.76
CA LEU A 187 -7.55 -12.89 0.64
C LEU A 187 -6.32 -12.03 0.90
N TYR A 188 -6.53 -10.83 1.39
CA TYR A 188 -5.46 -9.84 1.61
C TYR A 188 -4.99 -9.76 3.08
N GLU A 189 -5.27 -10.78 3.90
CA GLU A 189 -4.71 -10.93 5.25
C GLU A 189 -4.79 -9.66 6.11
N GLY A 190 -5.92 -8.97 6.08
CA GLY A 190 -6.13 -7.77 6.88
C GLY A 190 -5.51 -6.48 6.33
N HIS A 191 -4.94 -6.51 5.12
CA HIS A 191 -4.45 -5.33 4.42
C HIS A 191 -5.62 -4.52 3.82
N ILE A 192 -6.27 -3.70 4.63
CA ILE A 192 -7.49 -2.95 4.28
C ILE A 192 -7.30 -2.12 3.00
N GLY A 193 -6.17 -1.41 2.88
CA GLY A 193 -5.89 -0.57 1.73
C GLY A 193 -5.77 -1.35 0.42
N THR A 194 -5.18 -2.55 0.47
CA THR A 194 -5.11 -3.47 -0.67
C THR A 194 -6.51 -4.00 -1.04
N ALA A 195 -7.29 -4.39 -0.05
CA ALA A 195 -8.67 -4.86 -0.25
C ALA A 195 -9.55 -3.76 -0.89
N LEU A 196 -9.48 -2.53 -0.38
CA LEU A 196 -10.20 -1.38 -0.95
C LEU A 196 -9.74 -1.05 -2.37
N LYS A 197 -8.44 -1.09 -2.65
CA LYS A 197 -7.92 -0.89 -4.00
C LYS A 197 -8.43 -1.96 -4.96
N SER A 198 -8.37 -3.23 -4.56
CA SER A 198 -8.88 -4.35 -5.37
C SER A 198 -10.37 -4.24 -5.65
N TRP A 199 -11.16 -3.64 -4.76
CA TRP A 199 -12.59 -3.43 -4.95
C TRP A 199 -12.92 -2.23 -5.83
N ASN A 200 -12.23 -1.10 -5.62
CA ASN A 200 -12.55 0.19 -6.25
C ASN A 200 -11.85 0.42 -7.59
N ASP A 201 -10.71 -0.21 -7.83
CA ASP A 201 -9.96 -0.11 -9.09
C ASP A 201 -10.49 -1.15 -10.09
N PRO A 202 -11.09 -0.71 -11.21
CA PRO A 202 -11.61 -1.61 -12.22
C PRO A 202 -10.55 -2.59 -12.77
N THR A 203 -9.31 -2.15 -12.90
CA THR A 203 -8.19 -2.98 -13.40
C THR A 203 -7.84 -4.08 -12.40
N ALA A 204 -7.72 -3.74 -11.11
CA ALA A 204 -7.46 -4.71 -10.05
C ALA A 204 -8.63 -5.71 -9.90
N LYS A 205 -9.86 -5.22 -10.00
CA LYS A 205 -11.06 -6.07 -9.95
C LYS A 205 -11.11 -7.04 -11.14
N ALA A 206 -10.78 -6.58 -12.34
CA ALA A 206 -10.70 -7.42 -13.54
C ALA A 206 -9.59 -8.47 -13.39
N ALA A 207 -8.41 -8.09 -12.90
CA ALA A 207 -7.30 -9.01 -12.63
C ALA A 207 -7.70 -10.12 -11.64
N LEU A 208 -8.44 -9.79 -10.57
CA LEU A 208 -8.95 -10.77 -9.62
C LEU A 208 -9.92 -11.77 -10.27
N GLY A 209 -10.86 -11.28 -11.09
CA GLY A 209 -11.78 -12.14 -11.85
C GLY A 209 -11.05 -13.07 -12.82
N MET A 210 -10.07 -12.54 -13.56
CA MET A 210 -9.25 -13.33 -14.49
C MET A 210 -8.39 -14.36 -13.78
N ALA A 211 -7.77 -14.00 -12.66
CA ALA A 211 -6.95 -14.92 -11.87
C ALA A 211 -7.80 -16.08 -11.32
N LYS A 212 -9.01 -15.82 -10.82
CA LYS A 212 -9.94 -16.88 -10.40
C LYS A 212 -10.31 -17.81 -11.56
N THR A 213 -10.60 -17.26 -12.74
CA THR A 213 -10.91 -18.03 -13.94
C THR A 213 -9.74 -18.92 -14.35
N LEU A 214 -8.52 -18.35 -14.31
CA LEU A 214 -7.29 -19.08 -14.65
C LEU A 214 -7.03 -20.22 -13.66
N CYS A 215 -7.23 -20.00 -12.36
CA CYS A 215 -7.16 -21.06 -11.34
C CYS A 215 -8.17 -22.17 -11.63
N GLY A 216 -9.40 -21.84 -12.07
CA GLY A 216 -10.39 -22.83 -12.47
C GLY A 216 -9.99 -23.66 -13.68
N TYR A 217 -9.37 -23.06 -14.69
CA TYR A 217 -8.84 -23.82 -15.85
C TYR A 217 -7.66 -24.71 -15.45
N ALA A 218 -6.77 -24.21 -14.60
CA ALA A 218 -5.67 -25.00 -14.05
C ALA A 218 -6.18 -26.22 -13.25
N ALA A 219 -7.21 -26.03 -12.42
CA ALA A 219 -7.84 -27.13 -11.66
C ALA A 219 -8.45 -28.22 -12.56
N GLN A 220 -8.88 -27.85 -13.78
CA GLN A 220 -9.47 -28.76 -14.77
C GLN A 220 -8.43 -29.36 -15.73
N GLY A 221 -7.16 -28.91 -15.70
CA GLY A 221 -6.14 -29.27 -16.67
C GLY A 221 -6.38 -28.69 -18.07
N ASP A 222 -7.15 -27.60 -18.19
CA ASP A 222 -7.53 -27.00 -19.47
C ASP A 222 -6.47 -25.97 -19.93
N THR A 223 -5.35 -26.49 -20.44
CA THR A 223 -4.23 -25.68 -20.97
C THR A 223 -4.65 -24.76 -22.09
N TYR A 224 -5.59 -25.20 -22.95
CA TYR A 224 -6.03 -24.41 -24.09
C TYR A 224 -6.76 -23.13 -23.67
N ARG A 225 -7.74 -23.25 -22.74
CA ARG A 225 -8.44 -22.08 -22.23
C ARG A 225 -7.56 -21.20 -21.36
N ALA A 226 -6.63 -21.77 -20.60
CA ALA A 226 -5.65 -21.02 -19.84
C ALA A 226 -4.76 -20.18 -20.79
N LEU A 227 -4.24 -20.77 -21.87
CA LEU A 227 -3.45 -20.05 -22.86
C LEU A 227 -4.28 -18.95 -23.54
N ALA A 228 -5.48 -19.27 -24.01
CA ALA A 228 -6.36 -18.29 -24.66
C ALA A 228 -6.69 -17.08 -23.74
N LEU A 229 -6.84 -17.30 -22.44
CA LEU A 229 -7.00 -16.23 -21.47
C LEU A 229 -5.75 -15.36 -21.36
N LEU A 230 -4.58 -15.98 -21.27
CA LEU A 230 -3.30 -15.32 -21.04
C LEU A 230 -2.77 -14.56 -22.26
N THR A 231 -3.16 -14.94 -23.50
CA THR A 231 -2.74 -14.23 -24.74
C THR A 231 -3.14 -12.74 -24.74
N LYS A 232 -4.14 -12.35 -23.97
CA LYS A 232 -4.53 -10.95 -23.80
C LYS A 232 -3.41 -10.07 -23.22
N TYR A 233 -2.47 -10.68 -22.50
CA TYR A 233 -1.36 -10.01 -21.85
C TYR A 233 -0.05 -9.99 -22.65
N GLU A 234 -0.02 -10.55 -23.85
CA GLU A 234 1.22 -10.63 -24.67
C GLU A 234 1.86 -9.27 -25.01
N ARG A 235 1.09 -8.18 -24.87
CA ARG A 235 1.53 -6.80 -25.13
C ARG A 235 1.29 -5.87 -23.93
N ASP A 236 0.82 -6.42 -22.82
CA ASP A 236 0.49 -5.67 -21.61
C ASP A 236 1.31 -6.20 -20.42
N LYS A 237 2.52 -5.66 -20.27
CA LYS A 237 3.46 -6.06 -19.21
C LYS A 237 2.92 -5.74 -17.82
N ASP A 238 2.28 -4.58 -17.68
CA ASP A 238 1.78 -4.12 -16.36
C ASP A 238 0.54 -4.93 -15.95
N GLY A 239 -0.37 -5.19 -16.89
CA GLY A 239 -1.52 -6.07 -16.66
C GLY A 239 -1.09 -7.50 -16.33
N PHE A 240 -0.07 -8.03 -17.01
CA PHE A 240 0.48 -9.35 -16.70
C PHE A 240 1.10 -9.40 -15.32
N ALA A 241 1.86 -8.38 -14.92
CA ALA A 241 2.44 -8.29 -13.58
C ALA A 241 1.35 -8.21 -12.50
N ALA A 242 0.26 -7.47 -12.76
CA ALA A 242 -0.89 -7.40 -11.86
C ALA A 242 -1.62 -8.76 -11.74
N LEU A 243 -1.77 -9.49 -12.84
CA LEU A 243 -2.33 -10.85 -12.84
C LEU A 243 -1.48 -11.80 -12.01
N LEU A 244 -0.15 -11.82 -12.24
CA LEU A 244 0.78 -12.64 -11.48
C LEU A 244 0.70 -12.35 -9.98
N TRP A 245 0.67 -11.07 -9.59
CA TRP A 245 0.51 -10.70 -8.20
C TRP A 245 -0.80 -11.22 -7.60
N THR A 246 -1.89 -11.17 -8.37
CA THR A 246 -3.21 -11.64 -7.93
C THR A 246 -3.25 -13.17 -7.82
N LEU A 247 -2.60 -13.88 -8.74
CA LEU A 247 -2.46 -15.35 -8.68
C LEU A 247 -1.71 -15.78 -7.42
N ASP A 248 -0.62 -15.09 -7.07
CA ASP A 248 0.13 -15.33 -5.86
C ASP A 248 -0.76 -15.21 -4.61
N GLN A 249 -1.57 -14.15 -4.51
CA GLN A 249 -2.50 -13.96 -3.40
C GLN A 249 -3.56 -15.07 -3.33
N LEU A 250 -4.17 -15.43 -4.47
CA LEU A 250 -5.19 -16.50 -4.53
C LEU A 250 -4.61 -17.87 -4.16
N CYS A 251 -3.47 -18.23 -4.72
CA CYS A 251 -2.83 -19.51 -4.45
C CYS A 251 -2.36 -19.60 -2.99
N SER A 252 -1.81 -18.51 -2.44
CA SER A 252 -1.49 -18.43 -1.01
C SER A 252 -2.75 -18.58 -0.13
N ALA A 253 -3.87 -17.99 -0.53
CA ALA A 253 -5.15 -18.17 0.16
C ALA A 253 -5.65 -19.63 0.14
N VAL A 254 -5.48 -20.31 -1.00
CA VAL A 254 -5.81 -21.75 -1.12
C VAL A 254 -4.93 -22.61 -0.20
N LEU A 255 -3.64 -22.30 -0.10
CA LEU A 255 -2.74 -23.01 0.82
C LEU A 255 -3.11 -22.80 2.29
N ARG A 256 -3.51 -21.57 2.67
CA ARG A 256 -3.97 -21.28 4.03
C ARG A 256 -5.31 -21.93 4.38
N ARG A 257 -6.24 -22.01 3.42
CA ARG A 257 -7.58 -22.63 3.58
C ARG A 257 -7.97 -23.38 2.31
N PRO A 258 -7.76 -24.69 2.23
CA PRO A 258 -8.06 -25.47 1.02
C PRO A 258 -9.51 -25.34 0.52
N ALA A 259 -10.48 -25.19 1.44
CA ALA A 259 -11.88 -24.95 1.08
C ALA A 259 -12.08 -23.68 0.20
N TYR A 260 -11.21 -22.66 0.33
CA TYR A 260 -11.23 -21.48 -0.53
C TYR A 260 -11.02 -21.82 -2.01
N GLY A 261 -10.15 -22.80 -2.29
CA GLY A 261 -9.93 -23.31 -3.65
C GLY A 261 -11.20 -23.87 -4.28
N GLN A 262 -11.96 -24.64 -3.51
CA GLN A 262 -13.24 -25.20 -3.94
C GLN A 262 -14.31 -24.11 -4.14
N GLU A 263 -14.40 -23.17 -3.21
CA GLU A 263 -15.44 -22.14 -3.18
C GLU A 263 -15.22 -21.03 -4.22
N GLN A 264 -13.96 -20.61 -4.45
CA GLN A 264 -13.63 -19.39 -5.15
C GLN A 264 -12.70 -19.55 -6.37
N CYS A 265 -11.99 -20.68 -6.49
CA CYS A 265 -10.98 -20.91 -7.51
C CYS A 265 -11.26 -22.17 -8.36
N GLY A 266 -12.53 -22.50 -8.56
CA GLY A 266 -12.97 -23.58 -9.48
C GLY A 266 -12.48 -24.97 -9.13
N GLY A 267 -12.26 -25.26 -7.86
CA GLY A 267 -11.81 -26.56 -7.38
C GLY A 267 -10.29 -26.69 -7.27
N LEU A 268 -9.54 -25.59 -7.29
CA LEU A 268 -8.08 -25.63 -7.18
C LEU A 268 -7.64 -26.28 -5.86
N THR A 269 -6.81 -27.31 -5.98
CA THR A 269 -6.23 -28.02 -4.82
C THR A 269 -4.98 -27.31 -4.30
N PRO A 270 -4.54 -27.57 -3.05
CA PRO A 270 -3.26 -27.06 -2.54
C PRO A 270 -2.07 -27.42 -3.42
N GLU A 271 -2.01 -28.62 -3.98
CA GLU A 271 -0.96 -29.05 -4.88
C GLU A 271 -0.97 -28.22 -6.19
N GLY A 272 -2.17 -27.99 -6.74
CA GLY A 272 -2.35 -27.13 -7.91
C GLY A 272 -1.94 -25.68 -7.61
N ALA A 273 -2.30 -25.16 -6.45
CA ALA A 273 -1.89 -23.84 -6.00
C ALA A 273 -0.36 -23.71 -5.87
N ALA A 274 0.31 -24.71 -5.30
CA ALA A 274 1.77 -24.74 -5.21
C ALA A 274 2.44 -24.80 -6.58
N LYS A 275 1.86 -25.54 -7.52
CA LYS A 275 2.33 -25.61 -8.92
C LYS A 275 2.25 -24.22 -9.59
N ILE A 276 1.11 -23.52 -9.44
CA ILE A 276 0.93 -22.17 -9.97
C ILE A 276 1.92 -21.20 -9.34
N LEU A 277 2.13 -21.21 -8.01
CA LEU A 277 3.10 -20.34 -7.35
C LEU A 277 4.52 -20.50 -7.87
N ASN A 278 4.94 -21.74 -8.13
CA ASN A 278 6.25 -22.02 -8.70
C ASN A 278 6.38 -21.48 -10.14
N ALA A 279 5.34 -21.62 -10.96
CA ALA A 279 5.28 -21.06 -12.30
C ALA A 279 5.27 -19.52 -12.29
N ASP A 280 4.47 -18.91 -11.40
CA ASP A 280 4.40 -17.48 -11.18
C ASP A 280 5.77 -16.88 -10.80
N ALA A 281 6.47 -17.50 -9.84
CA ALA A 281 7.80 -17.05 -9.43
C ALA A 281 8.81 -17.03 -10.59
N ARG A 282 8.77 -18.05 -11.47
CA ARG A 282 9.61 -18.09 -12.68
C ARG A 282 9.22 -16.98 -13.68
N ALA A 283 7.92 -16.78 -13.90
CA ALA A 283 7.43 -15.73 -14.79
C ALA A 283 7.84 -14.32 -14.31
N ARG A 284 7.73 -14.04 -13.02
CA ARG A 284 8.17 -12.75 -12.41
C ARG A 284 9.67 -12.53 -12.56
N LYS A 285 10.48 -13.56 -12.29
CA LYS A 285 11.94 -13.48 -12.48
C LYS A 285 12.29 -13.15 -13.93
N SER A 286 11.62 -13.77 -14.89
CA SER A 286 11.81 -13.49 -16.31
C SER A 286 11.40 -12.06 -16.68
N LEU A 287 10.29 -11.54 -16.16
CA LEU A 287 9.84 -10.15 -16.41
C LEU A 287 10.82 -9.11 -15.90
N THR A 288 11.44 -9.32 -14.74
CA THR A 288 12.46 -8.42 -14.19
C THR A 288 13.76 -8.44 -14.98
N GLY A 289 14.10 -9.58 -15.61
CA GLY A 289 15.27 -9.78 -16.46
C GLY A 289 15.07 -9.40 -17.94
N ASN A 290 14.05 -8.59 -18.30
CA ASN A 290 13.71 -8.26 -19.69
C ASN A 290 13.36 -9.46 -20.58
N GLY A 291 12.84 -10.54 -20.01
CA GLY A 291 12.34 -11.70 -20.73
C GLY A 291 11.23 -11.38 -21.74
N ASN A 292 11.13 -12.16 -22.80
CA ASN A 292 10.08 -12.01 -23.79
C ASN A 292 8.70 -12.29 -23.16
N LEU A 293 7.82 -11.28 -23.18
CA LEU A 293 6.50 -11.36 -22.55
C LEU A 293 5.62 -12.47 -23.14
N ARG A 294 5.63 -12.64 -24.48
CA ARG A 294 4.85 -13.70 -25.15
C ARG A 294 5.31 -15.09 -24.73
N LEU A 295 6.63 -15.29 -24.63
CA LEU A 295 7.18 -16.55 -24.16
C LEU A 295 6.79 -16.82 -22.70
N ASN A 296 6.85 -15.80 -21.83
CA ASN A 296 6.42 -15.93 -20.45
C ASN A 296 4.94 -16.33 -20.31
N VAL A 297 4.07 -15.72 -21.12
CA VAL A 297 2.65 -16.05 -21.19
C VAL A 297 2.44 -17.52 -21.59
N ALA A 298 3.12 -17.98 -22.65
CA ALA A 298 3.00 -19.35 -23.14
C ALA A 298 3.55 -20.38 -22.15
N VAL A 299 4.71 -20.10 -21.54
CA VAL A 299 5.32 -20.97 -20.52
C VAL A 299 4.43 -21.07 -19.29
N LEU A 300 3.91 -19.95 -18.78
CA LEU A 300 2.98 -19.94 -17.65
C LEU A 300 1.77 -20.84 -17.94
N ALA A 301 1.13 -20.69 -19.10
CA ALA A 301 -0.02 -21.50 -19.49
C ALA A 301 0.28 -23.01 -19.49
N GLY A 302 1.43 -23.40 -20.01
CA GLY A 302 1.84 -24.81 -20.05
C GLY A 302 2.23 -25.39 -18.68
N GLU A 303 2.69 -24.55 -17.77
CA GLU A 303 3.14 -24.98 -16.45
C GLU A 303 2.02 -25.08 -15.42
N ILE A 304 0.92 -24.33 -15.56
CA ILE A 304 -0.16 -24.27 -14.56
C ILE A 304 -1.30 -25.26 -14.83
N ALA A 305 -1.43 -25.77 -16.02
CA ALA A 305 -2.51 -26.68 -16.42
C ALA A 305 -2.11 -28.17 -16.37
#